data_a5fcbf0e5f476c30ead906cad7e9ccdf
#
_entry.id   a5fcbf0e5f476c30ead906cad7e9ccdf
#
_cell.length_a   1.000
_cell.length_b   1.000
_cell.length_c   1.000
_cell.angle_alpha   90.00
_cell.angle_beta   90.00
_cell.angle_gamma   90.00
#
_symmetry.space_group_name_H-M   'P 1'
#
loop_
_entity.id
_entity.type
_entity.pdbx_description
1 polymer ?
#
loop_
_entity_poly.entity_id
_entity_poly.type
_entity_poly.pdbx_seq_one_letter_code
_entity_poly.pdbx_strand_id
1 'polypeptide(L)'
;MNRSVSFLFFLMVLAQVLISYLFQTGPWCVLTLLPAMIFCLPTDRSTLRLMLVAFVSGLAVDFFADGILGLNAFSLVPVALVRRFLLVRLFNEELVTRGESISWRKWGLVRIFGCVLILTALFLLLYVAVDAAGERSFWACLSTFACSLPLDLLLSVPVLLAFLEK
;
A
#
# COMPACT_ATOMS: atom_id res chain seq x y z
N MET A 1 6.12 4.81 -18.49
CA MET A 1 4.85 4.77 -17.76
C MET A 1 3.81 5.38 -18.65
N ASN A 2 2.75 4.65 -18.97
CA ASN A 2 1.65 5.26 -19.73
C ASN A 2 1.18 6.48 -18.93
N ARG A 3 1.00 7.61 -19.60
CA ARG A 3 0.53 8.85 -18.96
C ARG A 3 -0.71 8.62 -18.07
N SER A 4 -1.58 7.71 -18.51
CA SER A 4 -2.78 7.31 -17.75
C SER A 4 -2.50 6.66 -16.39
N VAL A 5 -1.48 5.78 -16.30
CA VAL A 5 -1.13 5.10 -15.03
C VAL A 5 -0.51 6.07 -14.03
N SER A 6 0.34 6.99 -14.53
CA SER A 6 0.92 8.03 -13.66
C SER A 6 -0.14 8.99 -13.13
N PHE A 7 -1.07 9.39 -13.98
CA PHE A 7 -2.16 10.28 -13.60
C PHE A 7 -3.08 9.60 -12.58
N LEU A 8 -3.45 8.33 -12.81
CA LEU A 8 -4.26 7.56 -11.89
C LEU A 8 -3.58 7.39 -10.52
N PHE A 9 -2.27 7.10 -10.53
CA PHE A 9 -1.48 7.00 -9.30
C PHE A 9 -1.47 8.32 -8.52
N PHE A 10 -1.25 9.45 -9.20
CA PHE A 10 -1.31 10.77 -8.59
C PHE A 10 -2.68 11.07 -7.99
N LEU A 11 -3.76 10.77 -8.73
CA LEU A 11 -5.13 10.94 -8.25
C LEU A 11 -5.41 10.11 -6.99
N MET A 12 -4.88 8.89 -6.93
CA MET A 12 -5.03 8.02 -5.77
C MET A 12 -4.23 8.50 -4.54
N VAL A 13 -3.03 9.06 -4.74
CA VAL A 13 -2.28 9.72 -3.64
C VAL A 13 -3.08 10.90 -3.10
N LEU A 14 -3.68 11.69 -3.99
CA LEU A 14 -4.55 12.80 -3.57
C LEU A 14 -5.80 12.30 -2.81
N ALA A 15 -6.40 11.20 -3.27
CA ALA A 15 -7.52 10.56 -2.58
C ALA A 15 -7.09 10.05 -1.19
N GLN A 16 -5.90 9.48 -1.06
CA GLN A 16 -5.35 9.07 0.23
C GLN A 16 -5.19 10.25 1.19
N VAL A 17 -4.60 11.37 0.73
CA VAL A 17 -4.48 12.59 1.53
C VAL A 17 -5.86 13.07 2.00
N LEU A 18 -6.84 13.04 1.09
CA LEU A 18 -8.21 13.45 1.41
C LEU A 18 -8.87 12.52 2.45
N ILE A 19 -8.68 11.21 2.30
CA ILE A 19 -9.17 10.21 3.25
C ILE A 19 -8.54 10.43 4.62
N SER A 20 -7.22 10.55 4.71
CA SER A 20 -6.53 10.80 5.97
C SER A 20 -6.96 12.12 6.62
N TYR A 21 -7.22 13.16 5.81
CA TYR A 21 -7.68 14.45 6.33
C TYR A 21 -9.13 14.42 6.81
N LEU A 22 -10.04 13.78 6.04
CA LEU A 22 -11.48 13.72 6.36
C LEU A 22 -11.79 12.71 7.47
N PHE A 23 -11.09 11.58 7.45
CA PHE A 23 -11.26 10.51 8.43
C PHE A 23 -10.08 10.51 9.40
N GLN A 24 -9.93 11.58 10.18
CA GLN A 24 -9.06 11.58 11.36
C GLN A 24 -9.69 10.68 12.43
N THR A 25 -9.65 9.36 12.18
CA THR A 25 -10.27 8.33 13.03
C THR A 25 -9.60 8.19 14.40
N GLY A 26 -8.66 9.07 14.72
CA GLY A 26 -7.95 9.06 16.00
C GLY A 26 -7.05 7.81 16.15
N PRO A 27 -6.64 7.49 17.37
CA PRO A 27 -5.63 6.45 17.60
C PRO A 27 -6.14 5.01 17.41
N TRP A 28 -7.40 4.80 17.05
CA TRP A 28 -8.03 3.47 17.05
C TRP A 28 -8.09 2.81 15.67
N CYS A 29 -7.99 3.57 14.60
CA CYS A 29 -8.11 3.04 13.25
C CYS A 29 -7.27 3.87 12.26
N VAL A 30 -6.50 3.20 11.44
CA VAL A 30 -5.71 3.77 10.35
C VAL A 30 -6.34 3.34 9.04
N LEU A 31 -6.65 4.29 8.15
CA LEU A 31 -7.23 4.01 6.84
C LEU A 31 -6.21 4.33 5.74
N THR A 32 -5.78 3.30 5.01
CA THR A 32 -4.75 3.48 3.98
C THR A 32 -5.03 2.71 2.69
N LEU A 33 -4.82 3.41 1.56
CA LEU A 33 -4.81 2.85 0.21
C LEU A 33 -3.39 2.56 -0.29
N LEU A 34 -2.37 3.08 0.41
CA LEU A 34 -0.99 3.08 -0.05
C LEU A 34 -0.44 1.69 -0.41
N PRO A 35 -0.61 0.63 0.40
CA PRO A 35 -0.09 -0.70 0.05
C PRO A 35 -0.71 -1.26 -1.23
N ALA A 36 -2.03 -1.08 -1.42
CA ALA A 36 -2.74 -1.52 -2.62
C ALA A 36 -2.28 -0.74 -3.87
N MET A 37 -2.03 0.57 -3.73
CA MET A 37 -1.49 1.38 -4.81
C MET A 37 -0.09 0.93 -5.23
N ILE A 38 0.80 0.66 -4.26
CA ILE A 38 2.14 0.13 -4.54
C ILE A 38 2.05 -1.24 -5.22
N PHE A 39 1.12 -2.11 -4.80
CA PHE A 39 0.90 -3.40 -5.46
C PHE A 39 0.51 -3.26 -6.94
N CYS A 40 -0.32 -2.29 -7.28
CA CYS A 40 -0.82 -2.07 -8.64
C CYS A 40 0.18 -1.42 -9.60
N LEU A 41 1.34 -0.94 -9.12
CA LEU A 41 2.35 -0.35 -9.99
C LEU A 41 2.89 -1.36 -11.01
N PRO A 42 3.33 -0.92 -12.21
CA PRO A 42 3.90 -1.79 -13.23
C PRO A 42 5.06 -2.64 -12.71
N THR A 43 5.15 -3.88 -13.20
CA THR A 43 6.15 -4.87 -12.76
C THR A 43 7.52 -4.69 -13.42
N ASP A 44 7.58 -3.95 -14.54
CA ASP A 44 8.79 -3.65 -15.33
C ASP A 44 9.81 -2.75 -14.62
N ARG A 45 9.44 -2.19 -13.46
CA ARG A 45 10.26 -1.24 -12.74
C ARG A 45 11.29 -1.89 -11.85
N SER A 46 12.49 -1.28 -11.82
CA SER A 46 13.51 -1.66 -10.84
C SER A 46 13.00 -1.42 -9.42
N THR A 47 13.36 -2.30 -8.50
CA THR A 47 12.96 -2.23 -7.09
C THR A 47 13.30 -0.88 -6.46
N LEU A 48 14.47 -0.31 -6.82
CA LEU A 48 14.91 0.99 -6.33
C LEU A 48 13.96 2.12 -6.74
N ARG A 49 13.50 2.14 -8.00
CA ARG A 49 12.53 3.15 -8.46
C ARG A 49 11.19 3.00 -7.74
N LEU A 50 10.78 1.76 -7.48
CA LEU A 50 9.55 1.49 -6.75
C LEU A 50 9.64 1.99 -5.30
N MET A 51 10.78 1.75 -4.64
CA MET A 51 11.03 2.24 -3.29
C MET A 51 11.06 3.78 -3.23
N LEU A 52 11.64 4.44 -4.25
CA LEU A 52 11.60 5.91 -4.36
C LEU A 52 10.17 6.44 -4.54
N VAL A 53 9.37 5.80 -5.38
CA VAL A 53 7.95 6.17 -5.55
C VAL A 53 7.19 5.97 -4.26
N ALA A 54 7.41 4.85 -3.56
CA ALA A 54 6.82 4.57 -2.25
C ALA A 54 7.22 5.62 -1.22
N PHE A 55 8.51 5.96 -1.14
CA PHE A 55 9.01 6.97 -0.23
C PHE A 55 8.37 8.35 -0.49
N VAL A 56 8.38 8.81 -1.75
CA VAL A 56 7.82 10.11 -2.12
C VAL A 56 6.31 10.16 -1.88
N SER A 57 5.57 9.09 -2.22
CA SER A 57 4.12 9.04 -1.99
C SER A 57 3.77 9.00 -0.50
N GLY A 58 4.53 8.23 0.31
CA GLY A 58 4.36 8.21 1.76
C GLY A 58 4.67 9.57 2.39
N LEU A 59 5.78 10.20 1.98
CA LEU A 59 6.16 11.52 2.47
C LEU A 59 5.13 12.61 2.10
N ALA A 60 4.51 12.51 0.92
CA ALA A 60 3.45 13.41 0.53
C ALA A 60 2.23 13.28 1.45
N VAL A 61 1.82 12.06 1.79
CA VAL A 61 0.72 11.83 2.73
C VAL A 61 1.07 12.34 4.12
N ASP A 62 2.28 12.05 4.62
CA ASP A 62 2.78 12.53 5.91
C ASP A 62 2.74 14.05 6.00
N PHE A 63 3.15 14.72 4.93
CA PHE A 63 3.22 16.19 4.92
C PHE A 63 1.85 16.87 4.89
N PHE A 64 0.90 16.30 4.13
CA PHE A 64 -0.40 16.96 3.91
C PHE A 64 -1.50 16.50 4.88
N ALA A 65 -1.39 15.31 5.47
CA ALA A 65 -2.47 14.73 6.26
C ALA A 65 -2.10 14.40 7.71
N ASP A 66 -0.99 13.70 7.94
CA ASP A 66 -0.73 13.09 9.25
C ASP A 66 0.08 13.98 10.19
N GLY A 67 0.79 14.97 9.68
CA GLY A 67 1.60 15.89 10.49
C GLY A 67 2.88 15.28 11.10
N ILE A 68 3.04 13.96 11.06
CA ILE A 68 4.24 13.22 11.49
C ILE A 68 5.02 12.81 10.27
N LEU A 69 6.03 13.63 9.92
CA LEU A 69 6.85 13.38 8.74
C LEU A 69 7.62 12.06 8.84
N GLY A 70 7.46 11.23 7.82
CA GLY A 70 8.23 10.00 7.64
C GLY A 70 7.54 8.71 8.09
N LEU A 71 6.40 8.75 8.75
CA LEU A 71 5.73 7.58 9.30
C LEU A 71 5.21 6.65 8.19
N ASN A 72 4.43 7.20 7.25
CA ASN A 72 3.95 6.47 6.08
C ASN A 72 5.10 6.12 5.13
N ALA A 73 6.04 7.07 4.91
CA ALA A 73 7.20 6.83 4.06
C ALA A 73 8.06 5.67 4.57
N PHE A 74 8.36 5.63 5.88
CA PHE A 74 9.11 4.54 6.51
C PHE A 74 8.40 3.19 6.38
N SER A 75 7.10 3.16 6.61
CA SER A 75 6.32 1.93 6.55
C SER A 75 6.14 1.41 5.12
N LEU A 76 6.09 2.31 4.11
CA LEU A 76 5.80 1.96 2.73
C LEU A 76 7.03 1.46 1.95
N VAL A 77 8.24 1.90 2.30
CA VAL A 77 9.47 1.48 1.63
C VAL A 77 9.74 -0.04 1.77
N PRO A 78 9.64 -0.67 2.96
CA PRO A 78 9.74 -2.12 3.08
C PRO A 78 8.63 -2.88 2.34
N VAL A 79 7.42 -2.32 2.27
CA VAL A 79 6.30 -2.88 1.49
C VAL A 79 6.67 -2.94 0.00
N ALA A 80 7.27 -1.88 -0.54
CA ALA A 80 7.73 -1.85 -1.92
C ALA A 80 8.84 -2.88 -2.21
N LEU A 81 9.73 -3.12 -1.25
CA LEU A 81 10.78 -4.14 -1.34
C LEU A 81 10.18 -5.55 -1.33
N VAL A 82 9.31 -5.85 -0.36
CA VAL A 82 8.67 -7.17 -0.19
C VAL A 82 7.73 -7.49 -1.35
N ARG A 83 7.10 -6.48 -1.96
CA ARG A 83 6.25 -6.66 -3.15
C ARG A 83 6.94 -7.46 -4.25
N ARG A 84 8.19 -7.13 -4.58
CA ARG A 84 8.93 -7.86 -5.63
C ARG A 84 9.10 -9.33 -5.27
N PHE A 85 9.46 -9.61 -4.02
CA PHE A 85 9.60 -10.98 -3.52
C PHE A 85 8.28 -11.76 -3.61
N LEU A 86 7.17 -11.13 -3.21
CA LEU A 86 5.84 -11.74 -3.30
C LEU A 86 5.42 -12.00 -4.75
N LEU A 87 5.68 -11.06 -5.66
CA LEU A 87 5.37 -11.24 -7.07
C LEU A 87 6.11 -12.43 -7.67
N VAL A 88 7.41 -12.56 -7.41
CA VAL A 88 8.21 -13.70 -7.86
C VAL A 88 7.70 -15.01 -7.26
N ARG A 89 7.39 -15.01 -5.96
CA ARG A 89 6.99 -16.23 -5.24
C ARG A 89 5.60 -16.74 -5.60
N LEU A 90 4.64 -15.83 -5.82
CA LEU A 90 3.23 -16.17 -6.02
C LEU A 90 2.78 -16.15 -7.48
N PHE A 91 3.47 -15.39 -8.35
CA PHE A 91 3.07 -15.19 -9.75
C PHE A 91 4.08 -15.72 -10.79
N ASN A 92 5.25 -16.22 -10.39
CA ASN A 92 6.40 -16.65 -11.19
C ASN A 92 7.32 -15.50 -11.66
N GLU A 93 8.58 -15.86 -11.88
CA GLU A 93 9.62 -14.92 -12.37
C GLU A 93 9.31 -14.33 -13.75
N GLU A 94 8.56 -15.05 -14.58
CA GLU A 94 8.22 -14.61 -15.93
C GLU A 94 7.40 -13.32 -15.94
N LEU A 95 6.51 -13.12 -14.96
CA LEU A 95 5.72 -11.90 -14.84
C LEU A 95 6.61 -10.66 -14.61
N VAL A 96 7.63 -10.82 -13.78
CA VAL A 96 8.56 -9.73 -13.46
C VAL A 96 9.54 -9.48 -14.61
N THR A 97 9.99 -10.54 -15.30
CA THR A 97 10.96 -10.46 -16.39
C THR A 97 10.35 -9.91 -17.68
N ARG A 98 9.10 -10.25 -17.95
CA ARG A 98 8.36 -9.77 -19.15
C ARG A 98 7.67 -8.43 -18.91
N GLY A 99 7.61 -7.93 -17.69
CA GLY A 99 6.92 -6.68 -17.37
C GLY A 99 5.41 -6.73 -17.64
N GLU A 100 4.81 -7.92 -17.58
CA GLU A 100 3.37 -8.08 -17.83
C GLU A 100 2.54 -7.42 -16.72
N SER A 101 1.40 -6.85 -17.12
CA SER A 101 0.42 -6.31 -16.16
C SER A 101 -0.27 -7.44 -15.41
N ILE A 102 -0.50 -7.22 -14.12
CA ILE A 102 -1.27 -8.15 -13.28
C ILE A 102 -2.73 -8.08 -13.75
N SER A 103 -3.32 -9.23 -14.11
CA SER A 103 -4.71 -9.32 -14.56
C SER A 103 -5.49 -10.33 -13.74
N TRP A 104 -6.72 -9.99 -13.38
CA TRP A 104 -7.64 -10.87 -12.64
C TRP A 104 -7.86 -12.22 -13.31
N ARG A 105 -7.97 -12.22 -14.65
CA ARG A 105 -8.27 -13.40 -15.45
C ARG A 105 -7.13 -14.42 -15.50
N LYS A 106 -5.86 -13.94 -15.46
CA LYS A 106 -4.67 -14.81 -15.54
C LYS A 106 -4.33 -15.43 -14.19
N TRP A 107 -4.44 -14.67 -13.10
CA TRP A 107 -3.81 -15.04 -11.83
C TRP A 107 -4.79 -15.38 -10.71
N GLY A 108 -6.08 -15.12 -10.91
CA GLY A 108 -7.13 -15.42 -9.93
C GLY A 108 -7.18 -14.42 -8.76
N LEU A 109 -8.38 -14.19 -8.28
CA LEU A 109 -8.67 -13.23 -7.20
C LEU A 109 -7.93 -13.56 -5.91
N VAL A 110 -7.88 -14.84 -5.53
CA VAL A 110 -7.32 -15.29 -4.24
C VAL A 110 -5.84 -14.93 -4.11
N ARG A 111 -5.05 -15.07 -5.19
CA ARG A 111 -3.62 -14.73 -5.17
C ARG A 111 -3.40 -13.22 -5.06
N ILE A 112 -4.18 -12.43 -5.79
CA ILE A 112 -4.11 -10.97 -5.78
C ILE A 112 -4.47 -10.44 -4.39
N PHE A 113 -5.60 -10.88 -3.84
CA PHE A 113 -6.01 -10.49 -2.49
C PHE A 113 -5.03 -10.97 -1.42
N GLY A 114 -4.47 -12.17 -1.55
CA GLY A 114 -3.44 -12.66 -0.64
C GLY A 114 -2.18 -11.80 -0.63
N CYS A 115 -1.72 -11.33 -1.80
CA CYS A 115 -0.62 -10.39 -1.89
C CYS A 115 -0.94 -9.05 -1.22
N VAL A 116 -2.11 -8.48 -1.53
CA VAL A 116 -2.52 -7.19 -0.97
C VAL A 116 -2.67 -7.31 0.55
N LEU A 117 -3.26 -8.40 1.05
CA LEU A 117 -3.38 -8.66 2.48
C LEU A 117 -2.01 -8.68 3.17
N ILE A 118 -1.03 -9.41 2.62
CA ILE A 118 0.32 -9.49 3.20
C ILE A 118 0.99 -8.10 3.20
N LEU A 119 0.88 -7.35 2.10
CA LEU A 119 1.47 -6.02 1.99
C LEU A 119 0.80 -5.02 2.94
N THR A 120 -0.52 -5.06 3.07
CA THR A 120 -1.28 -4.21 4.00
C THR A 120 -0.97 -4.57 5.45
N ALA A 121 -0.91 -5.86 5.78
CA ALA A 121 -0.53 -6.30 7.12
C ALA A 121 0.89 -5.87 7.50
N LEU A 122 1.84 -5.98 6.56
CA LEU A 122 3.22 -5.50 6.78
C LEU A 122 3.27 -3.99 6.99
N PHE A 123 2.53 -3.22 6.18
CA PHE A 123 2.43 -1.78 6.32
C PHE A 123 1.88 -1.40 7.70
N LEU A 124 0.72 -1.94 8.07
CA LEU A 124 0.05 -1.64 9.34
C LEU A 124 0.92 -2.05 10.53
N LEU A 125 1.61 -3.17 10.46
CA LEU A 125 2.51 -3.62 11.51
C LEU A 125 3.63 -2.60 11.75
N LEU A 126 4.28 -2.15 10.68
CA LEU A 126 5.35 -1.15 10.78
C LEU A 126 4.81 0.22 11.21
N TYR A 127 3.69 0.63 10.64
CA TYR A 127 3.04 1.91 10.98
C TYR A 127 2.67 1.97 12.46
N VAL A 128 1.93 0.98 12.94
CA VAL A 128 1.47 0.93 14.35
C VAL A 128 2.65 0.77 15.30
N ALA A 129 3.69 0.01 14.95
CA ALA A 129 4.87 -0.16 15.78
C ALA A 129 5.65 1.16 15.96
N VAL A 130 5.77 1.96 14.91
CA VAL A 130 6.47 3.26 14.97
C VAL A 130 5.58 4.33 15.60
N ASP A 131 4.29 4.38 15.26
CA ASP A 131 3.33 5.33 15.86
C ASP A 131 3.17 5.11 17.36
N ALA A 132 3.22 3.86 17.80
CA ALA A 132 3.16 3.54 19.22
C ALA A 132 4.42 3.98 20.00
N ALA A 133 5.61 3.94 19.35
CA ALA A 133 6.93 4.34 19.86
C ALA A 133 7.18 4.10 21.37
N GLY A 134 6.51 3.07 21.94
CA GLY A 134 6.61 2.72 23.35
C GLY A 134 5.62 3.45 24.29
N GLU A 135 4.81 4.36 23.79
CA GLU A 135 3.83 5.09 24.59
C GLU A 135 2.48 4.36 24.73
N ARG A 136 2.15 3.50 23.74
CA ARG A 136 0.87 2.78 23.72
C ARG A 136 0.99 1.35 24.24
N SER A 137 -0.06 0.90 24.94
CA SER A 137 -0.17 -0.51 25.38
C SER A 137 -0.21 -1.45 24.18
N PHE A 138 0.42 -2.62 24.30
CA PHE A 138 0.38 -3.69 23.29
C PHE A 138 -1.05 -4.03 22.83
N TRP A 139 -2.02 -4.05 23.77
CA TRP A 139 -3.42 -4.32 23.45
C TRP A 139 -4.06 -3.23 22.59
N ALA A 140 -3.69 -1.97 22.81
CA ALA A 140 -4.15 -0.87 21.97
C ALA A 140 -3.60 -0.98 20.55
N CYS A 141 -2.32 -1.33 20.39
CA CYS A 141 -1.70 -1.57 19.07
C CYS A 141 -2.37 -2.73 18.34
N LEU A 142 -2.66 -3.83 19.05
CA LEU A 142 -3.32 -5.00 18.49
C LEU A 142 -4.76 -4.68 18.05
N SER A 143 -5.50 -3.90 18.83
CA SER A 143 -6.86 -3.47 18.46
C SER A 143 -6.84 -2.56 17.23
N THR A 144 -5.92 -1.60 17.14
CA THR A 144 -5.75 -0.74 15.96
C THR A 144 -5.43 -1.57 14.73
N PHE A 145 -4.50 -2.50 14.81
CA PHE A 145 -4.16 -3.41 13.71
C PHE A 145 -5.35 -4.26 13.26
N ALA A 146 -6.07 -4.87 14.22
CA ALA A 146 -7.22 -5.74 13.94
C ALA A 146 -8.42 -5.00 13.32
N CYS A 147 -8.63 -3.74 13.70
CA CYS A 147 -9.69 -2.91 13.13
C CYS A 147 -9.31 -2.35 11.75
N SER A 148 -8.06 -1.91 11.58
CA SER A 148 -7.60 -1.27 10.35
C SER A 148 -7.47 -2.24 9.19
N LEU A 149 -6.98 -3.46 9.43
CA LEU A 149 -6.72 -4.44 8.37
C LEU A 149 -7.94 -4.78 7.52
N PRO A 150 -9.13 -5.12 8.05
CA PRO A 150 -10.30 -5.41 7.23
C PRO A 150 -10.81 -4.16 6.47
N LEU A 151 -10.72 -2.98 7.08
CA LEU A 151 -11.14 -1.72 6.44
C LEU A 151 -10.23 -1.37 5.27
N ASP A 152 -8.92 -1.51 5.43
CA ASP A 152 -7.94 -1.27 4.37
C ASP A 152 -8.09 -2.27 3.22
N LEU A 153 -8.43 -3.52 3.53
CA LEU A 153 -8.75 -4.51 2.50
C LEU A 153 -10.01 -4.14 1.71
N LEU A 154 -11.05 -3.66 2.37
CA LEU A 154 -12.24 -3.15 1.69
C LEU A 154 -11.92 -1.94 0.81
N LEU A 155 -11.11 -1.00 1.33
CA LEU A 155 -10.65 0.16 0.58
C LEU A 155 -9.71 -0.21 -0.59
N SER A 156 -9.03 -1.34 -0.53
CA SER A 156 -8.16 -1.81 -1.62
C SER A 156 -8.95 -2.26 -2.85
N VAL A 157 -10.21 -2.69 -2.69
CA VAL A 157 -11.05 -3.20 -3.79
C VAL A 157 -11.21 -2.18 -4.93
N PRO A 158 -11.65 -0.94 -4.71
CA PRO A 158 -11.78 0.04 -5.79
C PRO A 158 -10.44 0.38 -6.44
N VAL A 159 -9.33 0.37 -5.67
CA VAL A 159 -7.98 0.58 -6.22
C VAL A 159 -7.62 -0.55 -7.18
N LEU A 160 -7.84 -1.80 -6.77
CA LEU A 160 -7.59 -2.97 -7.60
C LEU A 160 -8.44 -2.96 -8.87
N LEU A 161 -9.72 -2.62 -8.76
CA LEU A 161 -10.61 -2.50 -9.92
C LEU A 161 -10.12 -1.43 -10.90
N ALA A 162 -9.75 -0.25 -10.41
CA ALA A 162 -9.28 0.86 -11.25
C ALA A 162 -7.98 0.56 -12.02
N PHE A 163 -7.08 -0.23 -11.44
CA PHE A 163 -5.77 -0.54 -12.04
C PHE A 163 -5.73 -1.84 -12.83
N LEU A 164 -6.49 -2.86 -12.44
CA LEU A 164 -6.42 -4.20 -13.01
C LEU A 164 -7.47 -4.47 -14.11
N GLU A 165 -8.49 -3.61 -14.24
CA GLU A 165 -9.50 -3.71 -15.32
C GLU A 165 -8.99 -3.23 -16.70
N LYS A 166 -7.75 -2.77 -16.78
CA LYS A 166 -7.07 -2.44 -18.03
C LYS A 166 -6.05 -3.52 -18.38
#